data_d6e08db6d0583549f9e76e5dfcbfea7d
#
_entry.id   d6e08db6d0583549f9e76e5dfcbfea7d
#
_cell.length_a   1.000
_cell.length_b   1.000
_cell.length_c   1.000
_cell.angle_alpha   90.00
_cell.angle_beta   90.00
_cell.angle_gamma   90.00
#
_symmetry.space_group_name_H-M   'P 1'
#
loop_
_entity.id
_entity.type
_entity.pdbx_description
1 polymer ?
#
loop_
_entity_poly.entity_id
_entity_poly.type
_entity_poly.pdbx_seq_one_letter_code
_entity_poly.pdbx_strand_id
1 'polypeptide(L)'
;ASIVKVCHWIKAKSQPKERIAGWDLFMFEMNRLNEQGGTCLFLGSSESVLELIRQRTRVEYPHIDVLTYSPPYKPEFTEEDNKAMIEVVNKANPDLLWIGMTAPKQEKWTYTHWKELNIHCHCGTIGAVFDFYAGTVKRAPVWWQRHGLEWLYRLLKEPRRMWKRYIIGNTLFLWNIFKEWSRLLDT
;
A
#
# COMPACT_ATOMS: atom_id res chain seq x y z
N ALA A 1 6.84 -6.85 -11.44
CA ALA A 1 7.61 -7.64 -12.42
C ALA A 1 6.89 -7.72 -13.77
N SER A 2 5.61 -8.10 -13.83
CA SER A 2 4.89 -8.26 -15.10
C SER A 2 4.76 -6.96 -15.90
N ILE A 3 4.38 -5.85 -15.25
CA ILE A 3 4.26 -4.53 -15.89
C ILE A 3 5.59 -4.09 -16.51
N VAL A 4 6.69 -4.19 -15.76
CA VAL A 4 8.03 -3.83 -16.26
C VAL A 4 8.36 -4.62 -17.52
N LYS A 5 8.18 -5.94 -17.50
CA LYS A 5 8.40 -6.82 -18.67
C LYS A 5 7.52 -6.44 -19.87
N VAL A 6 6.25 -6.12 -19.61
CA VAL A 6 5.32 -5.70 -20.67
C VAL A 6 5.73 -4.35 -21.27
N CYS A 7 6.09 -3.36 -20.48
CA CYS A 7 6.56 -2.07 -20.98
C CYS A 7 7.78 -2.21 -21.88
N HIS A 8 8.72 -3.10 -21.52
CA HIS A 8 9.88 -3.43 -22.39
C HIS A 8 9.44 -4.16 -23.67
N TRP A 9 8.53 -5.12 -23.56
CA TRP A 9 8.06 -5.91 -24.70
C TRP A 9 7.33 -5.07 -25.74
N ILE A 10 6.41 -4.18 -25.30
CA ILE A 10 5.66 -3.28 -26.19
C ILE A 10 6.44 -2.00 -26.57
N LYS A 11 7.70 -1.88 -26.16
CA LYS A 11 8.53 -0.68 -26.37
C LYS A 11 7.86 0.61 -25.95
N ALA A 12 7.18 0.59 -24.81
CA ALA A 12 6.48 1.75 -24.27
C ALA A 12 7.41 2.98 -24.14
N LYS A 13 6.87 4.19 -24.30
CA LYS A 13 7.63 5.45 -24.14
C LYS A 13 8.33 5.54 -22.77
N SER A 14 7.66 5.06 -21.73
CA SER A 14 8.23 4.93 -20.38
C SER A 14 8.64 3.50 -20.13
N GLN A 15 9.91 3.28 -19.86
CA GLN A 15 10.47 1.96 -19.56
C GLN A 15 10.99 1.94 -18.13
N PRO A 16 10.18 1.48 -17.15
CA PRO A 16 10.61 1.40 -15.77
C PRO A 16 11.76 0.38 -15.64
N LYS A 17 12.81 0.75 -14.91
CA LYS A 17 13.99 -0.11 -14.73
C LYS A 17 13.66 -1.32 -13.86
N GLU A 18 12.87 -1.10 -12.80
CA GLU A 18 12.54 -2.14 -11.82
C GLU A 18 11.14 -1.96 -11.25
N ARG A 19 10.69 -3.00 -10.54
CA ARG A 19 9.46 -2.98 -9.78
C ARG A 19 9.72 -2.49 -8.36
N ILE A 20 9.07 -1.42 -7.95
CA ILE A 20 8.98 -1.00 -6.56
C ILE A 20 7.60 -1.41 -6.04
N ALA A 21 7.56 -2.25 -5.02
CA ALA A 21 6.32 -2.62 -4.32
C ALA A 21 6.11 -1.74 -3.10
N GLY A 22 4.88 -1.71 -2.57
CA GLY A 22 4.58 -0.96 -1.35
C GLY A 22 5.47 -1.30 -0.15
N TRP A 23 5.92 -2.57 -0.05
CA TRP A 23 6.90 -2.98 0.96
C TRP A 23 8.27 -2.30 0.77
N ASP A 24 8.74 -2.22 -0.46
CA ASP A 24 10.05 -1.65 -0.77
C ASP A 24 10.06 -0.15 -0.46
N LEU A 25 8.97 0.54 -0.84
CA LEU A 25 8.74 1.95 -0.50
C LEU A 25 8.63 2.15 1.02
N PHE A 26 7.87 1.30 1.71
CA PHE A 26 7.73 1.35 3.17
C PHE A 26 9.09 1.26 3.86
N MET A 27 9.89 0.25 3.51
CA MET A 27 11.21 0.06 4.11
C MET A 27 12.15 1.25 3.83
N PHE A 28 12.11 1.77 2.60
CA PHE A 28 12.90 2.93 2.22
C PHE A 28 12.55 4.18 3.05
N GLU A 29 11.27 4.51 3.15
CA GLU A 29 10.81 5.70 3.88
C GLU A 29 11.00 5.56 5.39
N MET A 30 10.79 4.37 5.95
CA MET A 30 11.04 4.13 7.37
C MET A 30 12.52 4.27 7.73
N ASN A 31 13.42 3.72 6.90
CA ASN A 31 14.87 3.92 7.09
C ASN A 31 15.25 5.39 7.01
N ARG A 32 14.77 6.10 5.97
CA ARG A 32 15.03 7.52 5.79
C ARG A 32 14.54 8.35 6.98
N LEU A 33 13.34 8.10 7.47
CA LEU A 33 12.80 8.82 8.62
C LEU A 33 13.57 8.49 9.90
N ASN A 34 13.99 7.24 10.08
CA ASN A 34 14.79 6.85 11.25
C ASN A 34 16.16 7.52 11.30
N GLU A 35 16.78 7.79 10.14
CA GLU A 35 18.05 8.55 10.07
C GLU A 35 17.86 10.01 10.46
N GLN A 36 16.72 10.60 10.11
CA GLN A 36 16.42 12.01 10.37
C GLN A 36 15.76 12.25 11.72
N GLY A 37 15.11 11.23 12.27
CA GLY A 37 14.14 11.36 13.33
C GLY A 37 12.81 11.93 12.81
N GLY A 38 11.76 11.80 13.60
CA GLY A 38 10.46 12.38 13.27
C GLY A 38 9.29 11.48 13.62
N THR A 39 8.09 11.89 13.20
CA THR A 39 6.83 11.25 13.57
C THR A 39 6.25 10.48 12.39
N CYS A 40 5.89 9.20 12.62
CA CYS A 40 5.19 8.36 11.68
C CYS A 40 3.80 8.01 12.19
N LEU A 41 2.77 8.32 11.40
CA LEU A 41 1.38 7.93 11.72
C LEU A 41 0.95 6.73 10.89
N PHE A 42 0.48 5.68 11.57
CA PHE A 42 -0.20 4.54 10.96
C PHE A 42 -1.71 4.69 11.16
N LEU A 43 -2.43 4.97 10.09
CA LEU A 43 -3.88 5.14 10.06
C LEU A 43 -4.55 3.93 9.42
N GLY A 44 -5.36 3.19 10.15
CA GLY A 44 -6.06 2.01 9.62
C GLY A 44 -5.73 0.72 10.36
N SER A 45 -6.17 -0.42 9.82
CA SER A 45 -6.02 -1.76 10.40
C SER A 45 -6.72 -1.92 11.76
N SER A 46 -6.51 -3.03 12.46
CA SER A 46 -7.02 -3.28 13.81
C SER A 46 -6.02 -2.83 14.87
N GLU A 47 -6.52 -2.53 16.06
CA GLU A 47 -5.66 -2.13 17.17
C GLU A 47 -4.62 -3.20 17.53
N SER A 48 -4.98 -4.49 17.40
CA SER A 48 -4.05 -5.59 17.61
C SER A 48 -2.87 -5.60 16.64
N VAL A 49 -3.13 -5.28 15.35
CA VAL A 49 -2.08 -5.16 14.33
C VAL A 49 -1.23 -3.92 14.60
N LEU A 50 -1.86 -2.80 14.93
CA LEU A 50 -1.15 -1.56 15.25
C LEU A 50 -0.23 -1.69 16.47
N GLU A 51 -0.66 -2.45 17.47
CA GLU A 51 0.20 -2.73 18.64
C GLU A 51 1.46 -3.51 18.26
N LEU A 52 1.33 -4.53 17.40
CA LEU A 52 2.48 -5.26 16.87
C LEU A 52 3.41 -4.36 16.05
N ILE A 53 2.84 -3.44 15.27
CA ILE A 53 3.61 -2.44 14.53
C ILE A 53 4.38 -1.54 15.49
N ARG A 54 3.74 -1.00 16.54
CA ARG A 54 4.39 -0.15 17.56
C ARG A 54 5.57 -0.86 18.21
N GLN A 55 5.35 -2.11 18.66
CA GLN A 55 6.39 -2.91 19.32
C GLN A 55 7.58 -3.14 18.39
N ARG A 56 7.32 -3.50 17.14
CA ARG A 56 8.37 -3.76 16.17
C ARG A 56 9.12 -2.49 15.78
N THR A 57 8.40 -1.40 15.55
CA THR A 57 9.02 -0.13 15.18
C THR A 57 9.93 0.41 16.26
N ARG A 58 9.55 0.30 17.53
CA ARG A 58 10.42 0.70 18.67
C ARG A 58 11.78 0.02 18.65
N VAL A 59 11.84 -1.22 18.15
CA VAL A 59 13.10 -1.98 18.09
C VAL A 59 13.87 -1.69 16.81
N GLU A 60 13.17 -1.68 15.65
CA GLU A 60 13.82 -1.54 14.35
C GLU A 60 14.12 -0.08 13.97
N TYR A 61 13.30 0.86 14.47
CA TYR A 61 13.37 2.29 14.13
C TYR A 61 13.26 3.18 15.38
N PRO A 62 14.26 3.14 16.27
CA PRO A 62 14.19 3.78 17.59
C PRO A 62 14.12 5.31 17.56
N HIS A 63 14.45 5.95 16.44
CA HIS A 63 14.41 7.41 16.30
C HIS A 63 13.08 7.91 15.72
N ILE A 64 12.11 7.02 15.47
CA ILE A 64 10.78 7.38 14.97
C ILE A 64 9.78 7.39 16.12
N ASP A 65 9.09 8.52 16.31
CA ASP A 65 7.90 8.58 17.15
C ASP A 65 6.70 8.02 16.40
N VAL A 66 6.13 6.91 16.91
CA VAL A 66 5.07 6.16 16.22
C VAL A 66 3.71 6.47 16.83
N LEU A 67 2.88 7.09 16.02
CA LEU A 67 1.47 7.31 16.30
C LEU A 67 0.60 6.31 15.52
N THR A 68 -0.52 5.94 16.08
CA THR A 68 -1.44 4.97 15.44
C THR A 68 -2.89 5.36 15.66
N TYR A 69 -3.73 5.05 14.69
CA TYR A 69 -5.19 5.20 14.83
C TYR A 69 -5.91 4.08 14.08
N SER A 70 -6.77 3.35 14.80
CA SER A 70 -7.62 2.29 14.26
C SER A 70 -9.05 2.81 14.06
N PRO A 71 -9.49 3.11 12.83
CA PRO A 71 -10.87 3.49 12.59
C PRO A 71 -11.81 2.30 12.74
N PRO A 72 -13.12 2.51 12.95
CA PRO A 72 -14.09 1.45 13.04
C PRO A 72 -14.10 0.54 11.80
N TYR A 73 -14.20 -0.78 12.00
CA TYR A 73 -14.28 -1.73 10.89
C TYR A 73 -15.70 -1.77 10.32
N LYS A 74 -15.96 -1.05 9.24
CA LYS A 74 -17.24 -1.00 8.53
C LYS A 74 -17.03 -0.80 7.02
N PRO A 75 -18.00 -1.17 6.18
CA PRO A 75 -17.86 -1.02 4.71
C PRO A 75 -17.62 0.43 4.28
N GLU A 76 -18.41 1.35 4.84
CA GLU A 76 -18.32 2.78 4.57
C GLU A 76 -18.20 3.55 5.89
N PHE A 77 -17.45 4.62 5.88
CA PHE A 77 -17.30 5.51 7.04
C PHE A 77 -18.43 6.55 7.06
N THR A 78 -18.89 6.89 8.27
CA THR A 78 -19.79 8.02 8.46
C THR A 78 -19.00 9.33 8.40
N GLU A 79 -19.72 10.46 8.39
CA GLU A 79 -19.07 11.78 8.45
C GLU A 79 -18.28 11.96 9.75
N GLU A 80 -18.79 11.45 10.88
CA GLU A 80 -18.10 11.48 12.17
C GLU A 80 -16.81 10.66 12.14
N ASP A 81 -16.84 9.46 11.52
CA ASP A 81 -15.64 8.64 11.37
C ASP A 81 -14.58 9.36 10.52
N ASN A 82 -15.02 9.97 9.41
CA ASN A 82 -14.13 10.72 8.52
C ASN A 82 -13.52 11.90 9.24
N LYS A 83 -14.34 12.69 9.95
CA LYS A 83 -13.90 13.83 10.74
C LYS A 83 -12.89 13.43 11.80
N ALA A 84 -13.14 12.35 12.54
CA ALA A 84 -12.22 11.84 13.55
C ALA A 84 -10.86 11.43 12.94
N MET A 85 -10.86 10.73 11.79
CA MET A 85 -9.62 10.36 11.10
C MET A 85 -8.85 11.60 10.61
N ILE A 86 -9.53 12.59 10.02
CA ILE A 86 -8.92 13.83 9.55
C ILE A 86 -8.33 14.62 10.73
N GLU A 87 -9.06 14.76 11.83
CA GLU A 87 -8.59 15.44 13.04
C GLU A 87 -7.33 14.77 13.61
N VAL A 88 -7.29 13.43 13.65
CA VAL A 88 -6.12 12.69 14.13
C VAL A 88 -4.91 12.96 13.24
N VAL A 89 -5.06 12.92 11.92
CA VAL A 89 -3.97 13.19 10.98
C VAL A 89 -3.48 14.63 11.13
N ASN A 90 -4.40 15.60 11.16
CA ASN A 90 -4.04 17.01 11.22
C ASN A 90 -3.41 17.39 12.57
N LYS A 91 -3.89 16.80 13.68
CA LYS A 91 -3.31 17.00 15.00
C LYS A 91 -1.91 16.36 15.13
N ALA A 92 -1.74 15.18 14.53
CA ALA A 92 -0.45 14.49 14.53
C ALA A 92 0.60 15.23 13.70
N ASN A 93 0.17 15.89 12.60
CA ASN A 93 1.06 16.56 11.63
C ASN A 93 2.33 15.72 11.36
N PRO A 94 2.19 14.47 10.87
CA PRO A 94 3.30 13.53 10.81
C PRO A 94 4.28 13.87 9.69
N ASP A 95 5.53 13.43 9.84
CA ASP A 95 6.56 13.48 8.80
C ASP A 95 6.42 12.32 7.79
N LEU A 96 5.62 11.30 8.15
CA LEU A 96 5.31 10.15 7.31
C LEU A 96 3.93 9.59 7.67
N LEU A 97 3.02 9.48 6.67
CA LEU A 97 1.67 8.95 6.86
C LEU A 97 1.49 7.64 6.08
N TRP A 98 1.22 6.57 6.79
CA TRP A 98 0.82 5.29 6.21
C TRP A 98 -0.66 5.03 6.43
N ILE A 99 -1.39 4.75 5.34
CA ILE A 99 -2.82 4.43 5.39
C ILE A 99 -3.01 2.95 5.03
N GLY A 100 -3.51 2.18 6.00
CA GLY A 100 -3.64 0.73 5.94
C GLY A 100 -5.09 0.26 6.08
N MET A 101 -5.90 0.45 5.04
CA MET A 101 -7.26 -0.07 4.96
C MET A 101 -7.36 -1.07 3.80
N THR A 102 -8.54 -1.65 3.57
CA THR A 102 -8.75 -2.52 2.42
C THR A 102 -8.84 -1.72 1.12
N ALA A 103 -8.05 -2.08 0.10
CA ALA A 103 -8.18 -1.50 -1.23
C ALA A 103 -9.54 -1.89 -1.88
N PRO A 104 -10.23 -0.97 -2.59
CA PRO A 104 -9.85 0.39 -2.94
C PRO A 104 -10.30 1.46 -1.92
N LYS A 105 -10.73 1.08 -0.72
CA LYS A 105 -11.29 2.01 0.29
C LYS A 105 -10.25 3.05 0.73
N GLN A 106 -9.00 2.63 0.97
CA GLN A 106 -7.92 3.52 1.38
C GLN A 106 -7.61 4.59 0.31
N GLU A 107 -7.53 4.19 -0.96
CA GLU A 107 -7.26 5.10 -2.07
C GLU A 107 -8.40 6.10 -2.24
N LYS A 108 -9.65 5.62 -2.19
CA LYS A 108 -10.84 6.49 -2.29
C LYS A 108 -10.91 7.48 -1.14
N TRP A 109 -10.74 7.00 0.10
CA TRP A 109 -10.77 7.86 1.28
C TRP A 109 -9.70 8.95 1.22
N THR A 110 -8.47 8.59 0.92
CA THR A 110 -7.36 9.53 0.80
C THR A 110 -7.62 10.57 -0.29
N TYR A 111 -8.09 10.13 -1.45
CA TYR A 111 -8.41 11.03 -2.57
C TYR A 111 -9.54 12.01 -2.21
N THR A 112 -10.63 11.51 -1.60
CA THR A 112 -11.80 12.34 -1.24
C THR A 112 -11.43 13.41 -0.22
N HIS A 113 -10.64 13.05 0.79
CA HIS A 113 -10.32 13.95 1.91
C HIS A 113 -8.95 14.63 1.78
N TRP A 114 -8.26 14.47 0.63
CA TRP A 114 -6.91 15.02 0.44
C TRP A 114 -6.79 16.50 0.78
N LYS A 115 -7.78 17.31 0.40
CA LYS A 115 -7.78 18.75 0.62
C LYS A 115 -8.05 19.15 2.08
N GLU A 116 -8.58 18.23 2.87
CA GLU A 116 -8.88 18.42 4.30
C GLU A 116 -7.70 17.99 5.18
N LEU A 117 -6.79 17.19 4.62
CA LEU A 117 -5.57 16.77 5.28
C LEU A 117 -4.53 17.88 5.19
N ASN A 118 -4.25 18.52 6.33
CA ASN A 118 -3.20 19.56 6.43
C ASN A 118 -1.84 18.91 6.69
N ILE A 119 -1.33 18.18 5.70
CA ILE A 119 -0.05 17.46 5.78
C ILE A 119 0.92 17.93 4.70
N HIS A 120 2.21 17.92 5.04
CA HIS A 120 3.31 18.25 4.12
C HIS A 120 4.31 17.09 4.00
N CYS A 121 3.84 15.87 4.26
CA CYS A 121 4.66 14.67 4.30
C CYS A 121 4.34 13.69 3.17
N HIS A 122 5.18 12.66 3.02
CA HIS A 122 4.85 11.52 2.18
C HIS A 122 3.64 10.77 2.77
N CYS A 123 2.64 10.51 1.92
CA CYS A 123 1.45 9.73 2.28
C CYS A 123 1.36 8.49 1.38
N GLY A 124 1.35 7.32 1.98
CA GLY A 124 1.27 6.05 1.24
C GLY A 124 0.10 5.17 1.67
N THR A 125 -0.69 4.72 0.68
CA THR A 125 -1.79 3.76 0.87
C THR A 125 -1.27 2.34 0.67
N ILE A 126 -0.92 1.63 1.76
CA ILE A 126 -0.14 0.38 1.72
C ILE A 126 -0.75 -0.76 2.56
N GLY A 127 -2.08 -0.83 2.66
CA GLY A 127 -2.81 -1.71 3.59
C GLY A 127 -2.22 -3.09 3.88
N ALA A 128 -1.84 -3.86 2.85
CA ALA A 128 -1.26 -5.18 3.04
C ALA A 128 0.12 -5.17 3.73
N VAL A 129 0.83 -4.05 3.69
CA VAL A 129 2.14 -3.91 4.33
C VAL A 129 2.01 -3.88 5.85
N PHE A 130 0.90 -3.37 6.38
CA PHE A 130 0.62 -3.39 7.81
C PHE A 130 0.65 -4.83 8.36
N ASP A 131 -0.08 -5.74 7.69
CA ASP A 131 -0.12 -7.16 8.08
C ASP A 131 1.25 -7.84 7.94
N PHE A 132 1.99 -7.51 6.88
CA PHE A 132 3.34 -8.06 6.69
C PHE A 132 4.33 -7.55 7.73
N TYR A 133 4.28 -6.26 8.03
CA TYR A 133 5.17 -5.65 9.00
C TYR A 133 4.81 -6.06 10.43
N ALA A 134 3.53 -6.18 10.75
CA ALA A 134 3.08 -6.75 12.02
C ALA A 134 3.41 -8.26 12.16
N GLY A 135 3.71 -8.96 11.06
CA GLY A 135 3.99 -10.39 11.06
C GLY A 135 2.74 -11.28 11.12
N THR A 136 1.54 -10.71 11.04
CA THR A 136 0.26 -11.45 11.06
C THR A 136 0.03 -12.22 9.77
N VAL A 137 0.56 -11.73 8.66
CA VAL A 137 0.51 -12.39 7.35
C VAL A 137 1.93 -12.56 6.79
N LYS A 138 2.27 -13.78 6.40
CA LYS A 138 3.56 -14.05 5.75
C LYS A 138 3.54 -13.57 4.31
N ARG A 139 4.54 -12.78 3.94
CA ARG A 139 4.77 -12.41 2.54
C ARG A 139 5.16 -13.64 1.73
N ALA A 140 4.89 -13.62 0.42
CA ALA A 140 5.30 -14.70 -0.46
C ALA A 140 6.83 -14.92 -0.40
N PRO A 141 7.33 -16.17 -0.47
CA PRO A 141 8.76 -16.43 -0.53
C PRO A 141 9.45 -15.65 -1.66
N VAL A 142 10.73 -15.31 -1.48
CA VAL A 142 11.51 -14.45 -2.40
C VAL A 142 11.48 -14.98 -3.85
N TRP A 143 11.50 -16.29 -4.03
CA TRP A 143 11.39 -16.92 -5.36
C TRP A 143 10.10 -16.50 -6.08
N TRP A 144 8.93 -16.59 -5.41
CA TRP A 144 7.64 -16.16 -5.97
C TRP A 144 7.62 -14.67 -6.31
N GLN A 145 8.24 -13.85 -5.46
CA GLN A 145 8.35 -12.41 -5.66
C GLN A 145 9.19 -12.07 -6.90
N ARG A 146 10.37 -12.69 -7.05
CA ARG A 146 11.29 -12.50 -8.18
C ARG A 146 10.69 -12.91 -9.52
N HIS A 147 9.86 -13.95 -9.53
CA HIS A 147 9.19 -14.44 -10.74
C HIS A 147 7.86 -13.70 -11.03
N GLY A 148 7.45 -12.75 -10.18
CA GLY A 148 6.19 -12.02 -10.36
C GLY A 148 4.94 -12.84 -10.04
N LEU A 149 5.09 -13.95 -9.31
CA LEU A 149 4.06 -14.91 -8.94
C LEU A 149 3.48 -14.66 -7.54
N GLU A 150 3.81 -13.53 -6.91
CA GLU A 150 3.29 -13.17 -5.58
C GLU A 150 1.75 -13.17 -5.53
N TRP A 151 1.10 -12.72 -6.60
CA TRP A 151 -0.35 -12.76 -6.74
C TRP A 151 -0.92 -14.18 -6.72
N LEU A 152 -0.23 -15.14 -7.35
CA LEU A 152 -0.64 -16.54 -7.39
C LEU A 152 -0.48 -17.20 -6.01
N TYR A 153 0.63 -16.90 -5.32
CA TYR A 153 0.83 -17.34 -3.94
C TYR A 153 -0.31 -16.87 -3.02
N ARG A 154 -0.71 -15.60 -3.14
CA ARG A 154 -1.84 -15.03 -2.38
C ARG A 154 -3.16 -15.67 -2.76
N LEU A 155 -3.40 -15.91 -4.06
CA LEU A 155 -4.60 -16.59 -4.54
C LEU A 155 -4.72 -18.00 -3.95
N LEU A 156 -3.62 -18.74 -3.87
CA LEU A 156 -3.59 -20.08 -3.28
C LEU A 156 -3.82 -20.07 -1.77
N LYS A 157 -3.36 -19.01 -1.07
CA LYS A 157 -3.56 -18.87 0.39
C LYS A 157 -4.97 -18.39 0.76
N GLU A 158 -5.53 -17.47 -0.03
CA GLU A 158 -6.83 -16.83 0.24
C GLU A 158 -7.73 -16.85 -1.00
N PRO A 159 -8.12 -18.03 -1.54
CA PRO A 159 -8.80 -18.12 -2.84
C PRO A 159 -10.13 -17.37 -2.86
N ARG A 160 -10.95 -17.49 -1.81
CA ARG A 160 -12.27 -16.86 -1.73
C ARG A 160 -12.23 -15.33 -1.77
N ARG A 161 -11.16 -14.72 -1.19
CA ARG A 161 -10.98 -13.27 -1.12
C ARG A 161 -10.33 -12.72 -2.38
N MET A 162 -9.42 -13.49 -3.02
CA MET A 162 -8.54 -13.00 -4.06
C MET A 162 -8.96 -13.34 -5.49
N TRP A 163 -9.82 -14.36 -5.70
CA TRP A 163 -10.15 -14.83 -7.05
C TRP A 163 -10.75 -13.76 -7.96
N LYS A 164 -11.75 -12.99 -7.47
CA LYS A 164 -12.37 -11.91 -8.26
C LYS A 164 -11.34 -10.86 -8.66
N ARG A 165 -10.52 -10.43 -7.69
CA ARG A 165 -9.50 -9.40 -7.91
C ARG A 165 -8.45 -9.84 -8.92
N TYR A 166 -7.99 -11.08 -8.85
CA TYR A 166 -6.91 -11.54 -9.71
C TYR A 166 -7.39 -12.08 -11.04
N ILE A 167 -8.46 -12.86 -11.09
CA ILE A 167 -8.96 -13.38 -12.37
C ILE A 167 -9.54 -12.24 -13.21
N ILE A 168 -10.46 -11.47 -12.67
CA ILE A 168 -11.08 -10.35 -13.42
C ILE A 168 -10.04 -9.28 -13.71
N GLY A 169 -9.26 -8.87 -12.71
CA GLY A 169 -8.26 -7.81 -12.86
C GLY A 169 -7.14 -8.16 -13.85
N ASN A 170 -6.62 -9.39 -13.82
CA ASN A 170 -5.59 -9.82 -14.77
C ASN A 170 -6.14 -9.95 -16.19
N THR A 171 -7.38 -10.44 -16.35
CA THR A 171 -8.01 -10.52 -17.68
C THR A 171 -8.20 -9.13 -18.29
N LEU A 172 -8.72 -8.17 -17.53
CA LEU A 172 -8.85 -6.78 -17.96
C LEU A 172 -7.50 -6.14 -18.27
N PHE A 173 -6.48 -6.42 -17.46
CA PHE A 173 -5.12 -5.96 -17.70
C PHE A 173 -4.56 -6.49 -19.02
N LEU A 174 -4.66 -7.79 -19.28
CA LEU A 174 -4.21 -8.41 -20.54
C LEU A 174 -4.98 -7.84 -21.75
N TRP A 175 -6.27 -7.65 -21.63
CA TRP A 175 -7.09 -7.03 -22.66
C TRP A 175 -6.65 -5.60 -22.99
N ASN A 176 -6.37 -4.79 -21.97
CA ASN A 176 -5.89 -3.43 -22.18
C ASN A 176 -4.49 -3.39 -22.80
N ILE A 177 -3.59 -4.32 -22.42
CA ILE A 177 -2.29 -4.47 -23.07
C ILE A 177 -2.46 -4.81 -24.55
N PHE A 178 -3.34 -5.76 -24.86
CA PHE A 178 -3.58 -6.16 -26.25
C PHE A 178 -4.10 -4.97 -27.08
N LYS A 179 -5.03 -4.19 -26.54
CA LYS A 179 -5.51 -2.96 -27.22
C LYS A 179 -4.40 -1.93 -27.43
N GLU A 180 -3.55 -1.73 -26.43
CA GLU A 180 -2.44 -0.77 -26.55
C GLU A 180 -1.41 -1.23 -27.58
N TRP A 181 -1.10 -2.51 -27.58
CA TRP A 181 -0.20 -3.12 -28.55
C TRP A 181 -0.75 -3.01 -29.98
N SER A 182 -2.05 -3.27 -30.22
CA SER A 182 -2.69 -3.09 -31.53
C SER A 182 -2.54 -1.65 -32.02
N ARG A 183 -2.80 -0.66 -31.16
CA ARG A 183 -2.66 0.77 -31.53
C ARG A 183 -1.23 1.16 -31.93
N LEU A 184 -0.23 0.52 -31.28
CA LEU A 184 1.18 0.78 -31.61
C LEU A 184 1.61 0.14 -32.94
N LEU A 185 0.88 -0.87 -33.44
CA LEU A 185 1.12 -1.48 -34.74
C LEU A 185 0.48 -0.69 -35.89
N ASP A 186 -0.56 0.10 -35.61
CA ASP A 186 -1.28 0.93 -36.56
C ASP A 186 -0.65 2.33 -36.74
N THR A 187 0.43 2.63 -36.03
CA THR A 187 1.22 3.88 -36.10
C THR A 187 2.60 3.64 -36.70
#